data_4cdb0b09e679616aad1521defe541d78
#
_entry.id   4cdb0b09e679616aad1521defe541d78
#
_cell.length_a   1.000
_cell.length_b   1.000
_cell.length_c   1.000
_cell.angle_alpha   90.00
_cell.angle_beta   90.00
_cell.angle_gamma   90.00
#
_symmetry.space_group_name_H-M   'P 1'
#
loop_
_entity.id
_entity.type
_entity.pdbx_description
1 polymer ?
#
loop_
_entity_poly.entity_id
_entity_poly.type
_entity_poly.pdbx_seq_one_letter_code
_entity_poly.pdbx_strand_id
1 'polypeptide(L)'
;FSQDNTILVPDPVYPVYVDDNVMAGRKILYLPATAENHFLPMPDEAPHADIVYICSPNNPTGATYSVEQLKAWVAWAKANDAVILFDAAYECFVTEKGLARSIFEVEGAKEVAIEVCSFSKIAGFTGTRCGYTIVPQALADGKLNKMWLRRQTTKFNGVAYVVQRGAEAVFTEEGMKEIQHNLDYYRQNAAVIAAALDEAGVWYC
;
A
#
# COMPACT_ATOMS: atom_id res chain seq x y z
N PHE A 1 -7.06 17.50 -2.15
CA PHE A 1 -8.17 17.01 -1.28
C PHE A 1 -8.38 18.00 -0.14
N SER A 2 -9.64 18.31 0.16
CA SER A 2 -10.07 19.19 1.25
C SER A 2 -10.49 18.39 2.48
N GLN A 3 -10.91 19.09 3.54
CA GLN A 3 -11.55 18.48 4.69
C GLN A 3 -12.95 17.91 4.38
N ASP A 4 -13.58 18.36 3.29
CA ASP A 4 -14.92 17.92 2.90
C ASP A 4 -14.91 16.57 2.17
N ASN A 5 -13.72 16.07 1.78
CA ASN A 5 -13.59 14.79 1.12
C ASN A 5 -13.85 13.63 2.08
N THR A 6 -14.52 12.60 1.57
CA THR A 6 -14.84 11.37 2.29
C THR A 6 -13.77 10.31 1.99
N ILE A 7 -13.33 9.62 3.03
CA ILE A 7 -12.32 8.60 2.99
C ILE A 7 -12.95 7.24 3.24
N LEU A 8 -12.61 6.25 2.42
CA LEU A 8 -12.99 4.85 2.63
C LEU A 8 -11.75 4.05 3.04
N VAL A 9 -11.85 3.29 4.11
CA VAL A 9 -10.80 2.41 4.61
C VAL A 9 -11.36 1.01 4.90
N PRO A 10 -10.67 -0.07 4.57
CA PRO A 10 -10.96 -1.38 5.14
C PRO A 10 -10.77 -1.36 6.66
N ASP A 11 -11.50 -2.21 7.38
CA ASP A 11 -11.35 -2.35 8.84
C ASP A 11 -11.28 -3.86 9.21
N PRO A 12 -10.16 -4.34 9.79
CA PRO A 12 -9.03 -3.59 10.34
C PRO A 12 -8.03 -3.07 9.31
N VAL A 13 -7.40 -1.96 9.64
CA VAL A 13 -6.40 -1.27 8.79
C VAL A 13 -5.28 -0.64 9.63
N TYR A 14 -4.20 -0.24 8.99
CA TYR A 14 -3.13 0.51 9.63
C TYR A 14 -3.67 1.84 10.21
N PRO A 15 -3.54 2.08 11.53
CA PRO A 15 -4.23 3.18 12.22
C PRO A 15 -3.95 4.56 11.67
N VAL A 16 -2.76 4.77 11.09
CA VAL A 16 -2.34 6.09 10.57
C VAL A 16 -3.28 6.60 9.48
N TYR A 17 -3.91 5.73 8.68
CA TYR A 17 -4.87 6.19 7.65
C TYR A 17 -6.11 6.85 8.29
N VAL A 18 -6.54 6.32 9.43
CA VAL A 18 -7.64 6.90 10.20
C VAL A 18 -7.19 8.19 10.89
N ASP A 19 -6.08 8.12 11.64
CA ASP A 19 -5.59 9.23 12.45
C ASP A 19 -5.27 10.48 11.61
N ASP A 20 -4.58 10.30 10.48
CA ASP A 20 -4.24 11.41 9.58
C ASP A 20 -5.47 12.08 8.99
N ASN A 21 -6.52 11.31 8.70
CA ASN A 21 -7.75 11.86 8.15
C ASN A 21 -8.65 12.49 9.21
N VAL A 22 -8.65 11.97 10.45
CA VAL A 22 -9.29 12.62 11.60
C VAL A 22 -8.62 13.97 11.88
N MET A 23 -7.29 14.02 11.93
CA MET A 23 -6.56 15.28 12.10
C MET A 23 -6.81 16.29 10.97
N ALA A 24 -7.07 15.79 9.75
CA ALA A 24 -7.42 16.63 8.61
C ALA A 24 -8.91 17.04 8.57
N GLY A 25 -9.74 16.60 9.52
CA GLY A 25 -11.17 16.91 9.64
C GLY A 25 -12.05 16.20 8.60
N ARG A 26 -11.58 15.09 8.00
CA ARG A 26 -12.31 14.36 6.97
C ARG A 26 -13.26 13.33 7.56
N LYS A 27 -14.34 13.07 6.86
CA LYS A 27 -15.27 11.97 7.18
C LYS A 27 -14.64 10.64 6.75
N ILE A 28 -14.68 9.65 7.65
CA ILE A 28 -14.17 8.30 7.38
C ILE A 28 -15.34 7.33 7.31
N LEU A 29 -15.34 6.50 6.29
CA LEU A 29 -16.22 5.36 6.10
C LEU A 29 -15.39 4.09 6.23
N TYR A 30 -15.93 3.10 6.91
CA TYR A 30 -15.29 1.80 7.12
C TYR A 30 -15.95 0.75 6.25
N LEU A 31 -15.14 -0.12 5.65
CA LEU A 31 -15.59 -1.28 4.90
C LEU A 31 -15.11 -2.53 5.63
N PRO A 32 -16.01 -3.37 6.16
CA PRO A 32 -15.62 -4.51 6.98
C PRO A 32 -14.73 -5.49 6.21
N ALA A 33 -13.56 -5.79 6.77
CA ALA A 33 -12.65 -6.82 6.32
C ALA A 33 -12.69 -7.96 7.34
N THR A 34 -13.34 -9.05 6.99
CA THR A 34 -13.65 -10.18 7.90
C THR A 34 -13.09 -11.50 7.36
N ALA A 35 -13.13 -12.53 8.18
CA ALA A 35 -12.70 -13.86 7.74
C ALA A 35 -13.54 -14.38 6.56
N GLU A 36 -14.83 -14.03 6.49
CA GLU A 36 -15.76 -14.46 5.45
C GLU A 36 -15.40 -13.87 4.08
N ASN A 37 -14.85 -12.65 4.04
CA ASN A 37 -14.36 -12.04 2.80
C ASN A 37 -12.82 -12.12 2.67
N HIS A 38 -12.17 -13.02 3.42
CA HIS A 38 -10.72 -13.22 3.45
C HIS A 38 -9.93 -11.93 3.76
N PHE A 39 -10.53 -11.03 4.53
CA PHE A 39 -9.99 -9.69 4.83
C PHE A 39 -9.71 -8.83 3.59
N LEU A 40 -10.37 -9.13 2.48
CA LEU A 40 -10.25 -8.43 1.19
C LEU A 40 -11.63 -7.95 0.73
N PRO A 41 -12.17 -6.89 1.36
CA PRO A 41 -13.47 -6.36 0.96
C PRO A 41 -13.41 -5.86 -0.49
N MET A 42 -14.49 -6.10 -1.24
CA MET A 42 -14.59 -5.73 -2.64
C MET A 42 -15.46 -4.49 -2.83
N PRO A 43 -15.34 -3.77 -3.96
CA PRO A 43 -16.02 -2.51 -4.16
C PRO A 43 -17.55 -2.60 -4.33
N ASP A 44 -18.10 -3.80 -4.54
CA ASP A 44 -19.55 -4.00 -4.75
C ASP A 44 -20.40 -3.53 -3.57
N GLU A 45 -19.84 -3.59 -2.36
CA GLU A 45 -20.48 -3.11 -1.13
C GLU A 45 -19.96 -1.75 -0.66
N ALA A 46 -19.05 -1.15 -1.42
CA ALA A 46 -18.39 0.08 -1.03
C ALA A 46 -19.32 1.29 -1.22
N PRO A 47 -19.52 2.11 -0.18
CA PRO A 47 -20.19 3.39 -0.35
C PRO A 47 -19.35 4.34 -1.19
N HIS A 48 -19.99 5.37 -1.77
CA HIS A 48 -19.24 6.42 -2.47
C HIS A 48 -18.25 7.12 -1.51
N ALA A 49 -17.03 7.31 -1.97
CA ALA A 49 -15.98 8.05 -1.29
C ALA A 49 -15.04 8.70 -2.32
N ASP A 50 -14.39 9.79 -1.91
CA ASP A 50 -13.44 10.51 -2.77
C ASP A 50 -12.05 9.86 -2.80
N ILE A 51 -11.70 9.19 -1.69
CA ILE A 51 -10.41 8.51 -1.54
C ILE A 51 -10.65 7.14 -0.91
N VAL A 52 -10.07 6.10 -1.47
CA VAL A 52 -9.99 4.80 -0.84
C VAL A 52 -8.54 4.43 -0.53
N TYR A 53 -8.28 3.98 0.69
CA TYR A 53 -6.99 3.41 1.06
C TYR A 53 -7.01 1.91 0.84
N ILE A 54 -6.01 1.40 0.15
CA ILE A 54 -5.77 -0.04 -0.05
C ILE A 54 -4.33 -0.33 0.33
N CYS A 55 -4.11 -1.10 1.38
CA CYS A 55 -2.81 -1.63 1.75
C CYS A 55 -2.72 -3.09 1.31
N SER A 56 -1.73 -3.43 0.46
CA SER A 56 -1.61 -4.79 -0.05
C SER A 56 -0.14 -5.17 -0.23
N PRO A 57 0.37 -6.13 0.55
CA PRO A 57 -0.28 -6.85 1.68
C PRO A 57 -0.75 -5.93 2.80
N ASN A 58 -1.90 -6.25 3.41
CA ASN A 58 -2.51 -5.39 4.42
C ASN A 58 -1.83 -5.52 5.80
N ASN A 59 -1.70 -4.41 6.49
CA ASN A 59 -1.42 -4.36 7.92
C ASN A 59 -2.74 -4.05 8.65
N PRO A 60 -3.28 -4.96 9.53
CA PRO A 60 -2.57 -6.07 10.21
C PRO A 60 -2.80 -7.47 9.63
N THR A 61 -3.65 -7.67 8.65
CA THR A 61 -4.19 -8.99 8.29
C THR A 61 -3.26 -9.84 7.42
N GLY A 62 -2.30 -9.22 6.72
CA GLY A 62 -1.47 -9.90 5.73
C GLY A 62 -2.18 -10.18 4.39
N ALA A 63 -3.49 -9.96 4.31
CA ALA A 63 -4.27 -10.22 3.10
C ALA A 63 -3.76 -9.40 1.91
N THR A 64 -3.69 -10.04 0.74
CA THR A 64 -3.09 -9.46 -0.46
C THR A 64 -4.04 -9.59 -1.64
N TYR A 65 -4.34 -8.47 -2.29
CA TYR A 65 -5.20 -8.45 -3.46
C TYR A 65 -4.53 -9.05 -4.69
N SER A 66 -5.29 -9.82 -5.46
CA SER A 66 -4.89 -10.23 -6.80
C SER A 66 -5.04 -9.07 -7.79
N VAL A 67 -4.37 -9.19 -8.95
CA VAL A 67 -4.52 -8.25 -10.06
C VAL A 67 -5.99 -8.12 -10.48
N GLU A 68 -6.73 -9.24 -10.53
CA GLU A 68 -8.14 -9.23 -10.92
C GLU A 68 -9.03 -8.49 -9.90
N GLN A 69 -8.78 -8.66 -8.61
CA GLN A 69 -9.50 -7.91 -7.57
C GLN A 69 -9.20 -6.42 -7.62
N LEU A 70 -7.94 -6.05 -7.88
CA LEU A 70 -7.57 -4.64 -8.04
C LEU A 70 -8.16 -4.00 -9.30
N LYS A 71 -8.44 -4.77 -10.37
CA LYS A 71 -9.19 -4.28 -11.53
C LYS A 71 -10.59 -3.78 -11.14
N ALA A 72 -11.28 -4.50 -10.24
CA ALA A 72 -12.58 -4.06 -9.75
C ALA A 72 -12.48 -2.73 -9.00
N TRP A 73 -11.47 -2.56 -8.14
CA TRP A 73 -11.22 -1.31 -7.44
C TRP A 73 -10.86 -0.15 -8.37
N VAL A 74 -10.06 -0.39 -9.41
CA VAL A 74 -9.74 0.62 -10.43
C VAL A 74 -10.99 1.03 -11.20
N ALA A 75 -11.84 0.07 -11.57
CA ALA A 75 -13.11 0.35 -12.23
C ALA A 75 -14.06 1.16 -11.33
N TRP A 76 -14.15 0.80 -10.06
CA TRP A 76 -14.94 1.53 -9.07
C TRP A 76 -14.44 2.97 -8.90
N ALA A 77 -13.13 3.16 -8.77
CA ALA A 77 -12.55 4.49 -8.61
C ALA A 77 -12.85 5.39 -9.83
N LYS A 78 -12.77 4.85 -11.05
CA LYS A 78 -13.17 5.57 -12.27
C LYS A 78 -14.65 5.94 -12.28
N ALA A 79 -15.52 5.03 -11.88
CA ALA A 79 -16.96 5.26 -11.86
C ALA A 79 -17.41 6.28 -10.80
N ASN A 80 -16.62 6.43 -9.72
CA ASN A 80 -16.93 7.31 -8.59
C ASN A 80 -16.11 8.60 -8.57
N ASP A 81 -15.29 8.88 -9.58
CA ASP A 81 -14.33 10.01 -9.60
C ASP A 81 -13.44 10.02 -8.34
N ALA A 82 -13.06 8.83 -7.88
CA ALA A 82 -12.30 8.62 -6.66
C ALA A 82 -10.82 8.37 -6.94
N VAL A 83 -9.99 8.57 -5.92
CA VAL A 83 -8.55 8.25 -5.97
C VAL A 83 -8.23 7.09 -5.05
N ILE A 84 -7.51 6.11 -5.56
CA ILE A 84 -6.92 5.03 -4.76
C ILE A 84 -5.58 5.50 -4.20
N LEU A 85 -5.43 5.46 -2.87
CA LEU A 85 -4.13 5.52 -2.21
C LEU A 85 -3.69 4.08 -1.91
N PHE A 86 -2.80 3.56 -2.75
CA PHE A 86 -2.29 2.20 -2.65
C PHE A 86 -0.99 2.18 -1.84
N ASP A 87 -1.02 1.51 -0.70
CA ASP A 87 0.16 1.33 0.14
C ASP A 87 0.83 -0.02 -0.17
N ALA A 88 1.98 0.06 -0.82
CA ALA A 88 2.81 -1.07 -1.22
C ALA A 88 3.98 -1.33 -0.25
N ALA A 89 3.91 -0.87 1.01
CA ALA A 89 5.01 -0.98 1.95
C ALA A 89 5.49 -2.42 2.20
N TYR A 90 4.63 -3.41 1.98
CA TYR A 90 4.92 -4.84 2.19
C TYR A 90 5.03 -5.64 0.87
N GLU A 91 5.08 -4.98 -0.29
CA GLU A 91 5.10 -5.62 -1.62
C GLU A 91 6.23 -6.66 -1.77
N CYS A 92 7.36 -6.46 -1.09
CA CYS A 92 8.51 -7.35 -1.14
C CYS A 92 8.25 -8.77 -0.59
N PHE A 93 7.18 -8.95 0.18
CA PHE A 93 6.78 -10.25 0.71
C PHE A 93 5.84 -11.03 -0.22
N VAL A 94 5.33 -10.40 -1.26
CA VAL A 94 4.46 -11.07 -2.26
C VAL A 94 5.31 -11.98 -3.14
N THR A 95 4.99 -13.27 -3.12
CA THR A 95 5.71 -14.30 -3.91
C THR A 95 4.79 -15.15 -4.78
N GLU A 96 3.49 -15.15 -4.50
CA GLU A 96 2.52 -15.96 -5.20
C GLU A 96 2.13 -15.34 -6.54
N LYS A 97 2.01 -16.18 -7.57
CA LYS A 97 1.58 -15.74 -8.89
C LYS A 97 0.13 -15.26 -8.86
N GLY A 98 -0.12 -14.14 -9.52
CA GLY A 98 -1.45 -13.53 -9.61
C GLY A 98 -1.78 -12.55 -8.50
N LEU A 99 -1.00 -12.51 -7.43
CA LEU A 99 -1.06 -11.43 -6.44
C LEU A 99 -0.29 -10.21 -6.95
N ALA A 100 -0.87 -9.03 -6.74
CA ALA A 100 -0.27 -7.78 -7.21
C ALA A 100 0.79 -7.26 -6.22
N ARG A 101 1.93 -6.82 -6.72
CA ARG A 101 2.94 -6.07 -5.95
C ARG A 101 2.75 -4.56 -6.10
N SER A 102 2.11 -4.13 -7.18
CA SER A 102 1.85 -2.72 -7.47
C SER A 102 0.45 -2.58 -8.06
N ILE A 103 -0.24 -1.49 -7.72
CA ILE A 103 -1.51 -1.13 -8.36
C ILE A 103 -1.32 -0.88 -9.86
N PHE A 104 -0.11 -0.50 -10.27
CA PHE A 104 0.19 -0.20 -11.68
C PHE A 104 0.38 -1.45 -12.57
N GLU A 105 0.26 -2.64 -12.00
CA GLU A 105 0.06 -3.87 -12.79
C GLU A 105 -1.34 -3.93 -13.42
N VAL A 106 -2.27 -3.10 -12.92
CA VAL A 106 -3.64 -2.99 -13.44
C VAL A 106 -3.70 -1.90 -14.51
N GLU A 107 -4.24 -2.26 -15.68
CA GLU A 107 -4.50 -1.30 -16.76
C GLU A 107 -5.46 -0.21 -16.30
N GLY A 108 -5.13 1.05 -16.62
CA GLY A 108 -5.92 2.22 -16.25
C GLY A 108 -5.72 2.71 -14.81
N ALA A 109 -4.95 2.01 -13.96
CA ALA A 109 -4.67 2.45 -12.60
C ALA A 109 -3.94 3.80 -12.55
N LYS A 110 -3.12 4.12 -13.54
CA LYS A 110 -2.39 5.41 -13.62
C LYS A 110 -3.31 6.64 -13.69
N GLU A 111 -4.57 6.45 -14.04
CA GLU A 111 -5.57 7.52 -14.13
C GLU A 111 -6.23 7.81 -12.78
N VAL A 112 -6.22 6.85 -11.84
CA VAL A 112 -6.98 6.92 -10.59
C VAL A 112 -6.19 6.57 -9.33
N ALA A 113 -4.91 6.20 -9.42
CA ALA A 113 -4.15 5.73 -8.27
C ALA A 113 -2.87 6.52 -8.00
N ILE A 114 -2.55 6.65 -6.71
CA ILE A 114 -1.27 7.07 -6.17
C ILE A 114 -0.73 5.88 -5.38
N GLU A 115 0.54 5.52 -5.60
CA GLU A 115 1.19 4.45 -4.86
C GLU A 115 2.25 4.99 -3.90
N VAL A 116 2.26 4.47 -2.68
CA VAL A 116 3.28 4.79 -1.67
C VAL A 116 4.10 3.55 -1.35
N CYS A 117 5.42 3.71 -1.34
CA CYS A 117 6.38 2.64 -1.14
C CYS A 117 7.34 2.98 -0.01
N SER A 118 7.85 1.96 0.67
CA SER A 118 8.73 2.15 1.83
C SER A 118 9.95 1.24 1.79
N PHE A 119 11.12 1.80 2.06
CA PHE A 119 12.34 1.03 2.29
C PHE A 119 12.40 0.39 3.68
N SER A 120 11.47 0.73 4.56
CA SER A 120 11.45 0.21 5.94
C SER A 120 11.36 -1.31 6.01
N LYS A 121 10.64 -1.94 5.06
CA LYS A 121 10.38 -3.38 5.07
C LYS A 121 11.34 -4.13 4.15
N ILE A 122 11.47 -3.67 2.91
CA ILE A 122 12.34 -4.33 1.93
C ILE A 122 13.81 -4.30 2.34
N ALA A 123 14.30 -3.20 2.89
CA ALA A 123 15.72 -2.99 3.20
C ALA A 123 16.04 -2.80 4.69
N GLY A 124 15.05 -2.96 5.57
CA GLY A 124 15.25 -2.71 7.01
C GLY A 124 15.51 -1.23 7.35
N PHE A 125 15.13 -0.30 6.48
CA PHE A 125 15.40 1.14 6.62
C PHE A 125 14.45 1.87 7.56
N THR A 126 13.85 1.19 8.53
CA THR A 126 12.88 1.79 9.46
C THR A 126 13.44 3.04 10.16
N GLY A 127 14.68 2.99 10.62
CA GLY A 127 15.35 4.10 11.31
C GLY A 127 15.84 5.22 10.40
N THR A 128 16.04 4.96 9.10
CA THR A 128 16.54 5.95 8.13
C THR A 128 15.44 6.82 7.54
N ARG A 129 14.17 6.45 7.72
CA ARG A 129 12.98 7.19 7.27
C ARG A 129 12.96 7.46 5.77
N CYS A 130 13.07 6.41 4.95
CA CYS A 130 13.08 6.51 3.50
C CYS A 130 11.88 5.81 2.87
N GLY A 131 11.25 6.47 1.93
CA GLY A 131 10.15 5.97 1.11
C GLY A 131 9.98 6.85 -0.11
N TYR A 132 9.10 6.45 -1.01
CA TYR A 132 8.77 7.23 -2.20
C TYR A 132 7.30 7.13 -2.55
N THR A 133 6.82 8.09 -3.32
CA THR A 133 5.43 8.15 -3.77
C THR A 133 5.41 8.26 -5.29
N ILE A 134 4.61 7.45 -5.93
CA ILE A 134 4.38 7.50 -7.37
C ILE A 134 3.06 8.20 -7.62
N VAL A 135 3.11 9.37 -8.24
CA VAL A 135 1.94 10.15 -8.67
C VAL A 135 1.98 10.25 -10.19
N PRO A 136 1.21 9.44 -10.92
CA PRO A 136 1.27 9.41 -12.39
C PRO A 136 0.86 10.73 -13.03
N GLN A 137 1.45 11.03 -14.19
CA GLN A 137 1.07 12.20 -15.00
C GLN A 137 -0.35 12.07 -15.60
N ALA A 138 -0.83 10.84 -15.76
CA ALA A 138 -2.20 10.59 -16.23
C ALA A 138 -3.27 10.97 -15.20
N LEU A 139 -2.90 11.03 -13.92
CA LEU A 139 -3.83 11.36 -12.84
C LEU A 139 -4.13 12.87 -12.85
N ALA A 140 -5.42 13.22 -13.06
CA ALA A 140 -5.91 14.60 -13.12
C ALA A 140 -5.07 15.50 -14.06
N ASP A 141 -4.73 15.01 -15.26
CA ASP A 141 -3.93 15.73 -16.28
C ASP A 141 -2.59 16.28 -15.75
N GLY A 142 -1.96 15.55 -14.86
CA GLY A 142 -0.69 15.90 -14.23
C GLY A 142 -0.76 17.00 -13.16
N LYS A 143 -1.94 17.50 -12.83
CA LYS A 143 -2.12 18.52 -11.78
C LYS A 143 -1.67 17.99 -10.42
N LEU A 144 -2.12 16.79 -10.05
CA LEU A 144 -1.77 16.18 -8.75
C LEU A 144 -0.27 15.92 -8.65
N ASN A 145 0.39 15.47 -9.73
CA ASN A 145 1.84 15.28 -9.74
C ASN A 145 2.58 16.61 -9.47
N LYS A 146 2.20 17.69 -10.15
CA LYS A 146 2.82 19.02 -9.95
C LYS A 146 2.57 19.56 -8.54
N MET A 147 1.35 19.38 -8.00
CA MET A 147 1.00 19.78 -6.64
C MET A 147 1.78 18.99 -5.59
N TRP A 148 1.91 17.68 -5.79
CA TRP A 148 2.68 16.81 -4.91
C TRP A 148 4.16 17.20 -4.90
N LEU A 149 4.75 17.39 -6.06
CA LEU A 149 6.13 17.86 -6.18
C LEU A 149 6.32 19.20 -5.44
N ARG A 150 5.43 20.16 -5.66
CA ARG A 150 5.47 21.47 -4.98
C ARG A 150 5.37 21.33 -3.47
N ARG A 151 4.45 20.48 -2.99
CA ARG A 151 4.28 20.22 -1.55
C ARG A 151 5.55 19.63 -0.94
N GLN A 152 6.10 18.58 -1.56
CA GLN A 152 7.28 17.88 -1.05
C GLN A 152 8.51 18.81 -1.00
N THR A 153 8.76 19.57 -2.07
CA THR A 153 9.89 20.50 -2.12
C THR A 153 9.72 21.71 -1.18
N THR A 154 8.51 22.01 -0.73
CA THR A 154 8.25 23.13 0.20
C THR A 154 8.23 22.69 1.65
N LYS A 155 7.66 21.52 1.94
CA LYS A 155 7.41 21.03 3.31
C LYS A 155 8.54 20.19 3.86
N PHE A 156 9.22 19.42 3.02
CA PHE A 156 10.18 18.40 3.45
C PHE A 156 11.54 18.48 2.77
N ASN A 157 11.58 18.80 1.47
CA ASN A 157 12.78 18.91 0.64
C ASN A 157 13.52 17.59 0.35
N GLY A 158 13.02 16.47 0.84
CA GLY A 158 13.56 15.15 0.59
C GLY A 158 14.37 14.57 1.75
N VAL A 159 14.63 13.29 1.63
CA VAL A 159 15.45 12.50 2.57
C VAL A 159 16.92 12.94 2.49
N ALA A 160 17.67 12.78 3.56
CA ALA A 160 19.10 13.07 3.57
C ALA A 160 19.84 12.35 2.43
N TYR A 161 20.78 13.03 1.77
CA TYR A 161 21.46 12.49 0.57
C TYR A 161 22.13 11.13 0.79
N VAL A 162 22.76 10.92 1.94
CA VAL A 162 23.40 9.64 2.30
C VAL A 162 22.37 8.49 2.35
N VAL A 163 21.15 8.79 2.84
CA VAL A 163 20.06 7.80 2.88
C VAL A 163 19.53 7.50 1.47
N GLN A 164 19.45 8.52 0.59
CA GLN A 164 19.08 8.31 -0.82
C GLN A 164 20.09 7.42 -1.53
N ARG A 165 21.40 7.61 -1.30
CA ARG A 165 22.45 6.74 -1.87
C ARG A 165 22.35 5.31 -1.35
N GLY A 166 22.02 5.13 -0.05
CA GLY A 166 21.73 3.80 0.50
C GLY A 166 20.50 3.16 -0.14
N ALA A 167 19.42 3.94 -0.37
CA ALA A 167 18.23 3.46 -1.04
C ALA A 167 18.48 3.07 -2.51
N GLU A 168 19.35 3.80 -3.21
CA GLU A 168 19.79 3.45 -4.58
C GLU A 168 20.53 2.10 -4.60
N ALA A 169 21.37 1.85 -3.60
CA ALA A 169 22.12 0.60 -3.50
C ALA A 169 21.22 -0.63 -3.34
N VAL A 170 20.02 -0.48 -2.79
CA VAL A 170 18.99 -1.54 -2.69
C VAL A 170 18.69 -2.17 -4.05
N PHE A 171 18.69 -1.39 -5.12
CA PHE A 171 18.34 -1.83 -6.46
C PHE A 171 19.55 -2.29 -7.30
N THR A 172 20.74 -2.36 -6.71
CA THR A 172 21.90 -3.01 -7.36
C THR A 172 21.74 -4.53 -7.32
N GLU A 173 22.47 -5.25 -8.18
CA GLU A 173 22.45 -6.71 -8.19
C GLU A 173 22.88 -7.29 -6.82
N GLU A 174 23.92 -6.71 -6.20
CA GLU A 174 24.41 -7.09 -4.89
C GLU A 174 23.39 -6.79 -3.79
N GLY A 175 22.83 -5.58 -3.77
CA GLY A 175 21.79 -5.18 -2.81
C GLY A 175 20.55 -6.06 -2.89
N MET A 176 20.10 -6.40 -4.09
CA MET A 176 18.95 -7.30 -4.27
C MET A 176 19.25 -8.74 -3.79
N LYS A 177 20.50 -9.24 -3.93
CA LYS A 177 20.89 -10.53 -3.38
C LYS A 177 20.87 -10.54 -1.83
N GLU A 178 21.37 -9.49 -1.20
CA GLU A 178 21.34 -9.36 0.25
C GLU A 178 19.89 -9.25 0.77
N ILE A 179 19.06 -8.47 0.10
CA ILE A 179 17.64 -8.35 0.43
C ILE A 179 16.94 -9.70 0.31
N GLN A 180 17.17 -10.43 -0.78
CA GLN A 180 16.57 -11.75 -0.99
C GLN A 180 16.94 -12.71 0.15
N HIS A 181 18.19 -12.70 0.62
CA HIS A 181 18.61 -13.49 1.76
C HIS A 181 17.81 -13.16 3.03
N ASN A 182 17.60 -11.87 3.31
CA ASN A 182 16.79 -11.43 4.44
C ASN A 182 15.31 -11.81 4.30
N LEU A 183 14.74 -11.69 3.10
CA LEU A 183 13.36 -12.09 2.82
C LEU A 183 13.17 -13.59 2.99
N ASP A 184 14.14 -14.41 2.57
CA ASP A 184 14.12 -15.85 2.76
C ASP A 184 14.15 -16.23 4.24
N TYR A 185 14.92 -15.51 5.06
CA TYR A 185 14.92 -15.69 6.51
C TYR A 185 13.53 -15.41 7.12
N TYR A 186 12.88 -14.33 6.71
CA TYR A 186 11.50 -14.03 7.19
C TYR A 186 10.50 -15.12 6.75
N ARG A 187 10.60 -15.62 5.51
CA ARG A 187 9.75 -16.72 5.02
C ARG A 187 9.96 -18.01 5.83
N GLN A 188 11.20 -18.34 6.17
CA GLN A 188 11.50 -19.50 7.04
C GLN A 188 10.85 -19.32 8.41
N ASN A 189 10.95 -18.14 9.01
CA ASN A 189 10.29 -17.86 10.29
C ASN A 189 8.77 -18.01 10.19
N ALA A 190 8.15 -17.49 9.13
CA ALA A 190 6.72 -17.63 8.88
C ALA A 190 6.32 -19.11 8.75
N ALA A 191 7.09 -19.92 8.02
CA ALA A 191 6.84 -21.36 7.88
C ALA A 191 6.93 -22.12 9.21
N VAL A 192 7.89 -21.77 10.06
CA VAL A 192 8.03 -22.37 11.41
C VAL A 192 6.81 -22.00 12.28
N ILE A 193 6.38 -20.75 12.25
CA ILE A 193 5.20 -20.29 13.02
C ILE A 193 3.94 -20.99 12.51
N ALA A 194 3.73 -21.04 11.19
CA ALA A 194 2.58 -21.70 10.58
C ALA A 194 2.50 -23.17 10.98
N ALA A 195 3.60 -23.92 10.88
CA ALA A 195 3.67 -25.33 11.28
C ALA A 195 3.32 -25.55 12.77
N ALA A 196 3.78 -24.65 13.65
CA ALA A 196 3.46 -24.72 15.08
C ALA A 196 1.99 -24.41 15.36
N LEU A 197 1.38 -23.48 14.64
CA LEU A 197 -0.05 -23.16 14.75
C LEU A 197 -0.91 -24.32 14.23
N ASP A 198 -0.52 -24.95 13.13
CA ASP A 198 -1.19 -26.15 12.59
C ASP A 198 -1.15 -27.29 13.60
N GLU A 199 0.01 -27.56 14.21
CA GLU A 199 0.17 -28.60 15.24
C GLU A 199 -0.70 -28.30 16.49
N ALA A 200 -0.82 -27.04 16.86
CA ALA A 200 -1.63 -26.59 17.98
C ALA A 200 -3.14 -26.50 17.66
N GLY A 201 -3.56 -26.66 16.41
CA GLY A 201 -4.93 -26.49 15.96
C GLY A 201 -5.45 -25.05 16.09
N VAL A 202 -4.56 -24.06 16.02
CA VAL A 202 -4.90 -22.64 16.08
C VAL A 202 -5.17 -22.12 14.66
N TRP A 203 -6.34 -21.54 14.48
CA TRP A 203 -6.69 -20.93 13.20
C TRP A 203 -5.85 -19.64 12.94
N TYR A 204 -5.38 -19.50 11.73
CA TYR A 204 -4.72 -18.29 11.22
C TYR A 204 -5.05 -18.08 9.73
N CYS A 205 -4.81 -16.90 9.18
CA CYS A 205 -4.98 -16.55 7.76
C CYS A 205 -3.69 -16.01 7.17
#